data_614689bec71be701b32ebebecc9580ce
#
_entry.id   614689bec71be701b32ebebecc9580ce
#
_cell.length_a   1.000
_cell.length_b   1.000
_cell.length_c   1.000
_cell.angle_alpha   90.00
_cell.angle_beta   90.00
_cell.angle_gamma   90.00
#
_symmetry.space_group_name_H-M   'P 1'
#
loop_
_entity.id
_entity.type
_entity.pdbx_description
1 polymer ?
#
loop_
_entity_poly.entity_id
_entity_poly.type
_entity_poly.pdbx_seq_one_letter_code
_entity_poly.pdbx_strand_id
1 'polypeptide(L)'
;MAELDLSAGNEGQSADISELLGKEEKRILTTGNAEIDKKIADGLPLGSLILIEGENDTGKSVFTQQIISGSMRNNLRVDLFSTELTTKSFLTQMESMSLDISDFFAWGYIRLFHCHLVEFKWTPEAMNDILERIIMHVKFSNADVAIIDSLTIFTEYTSQEAVLSFLTQAKNICDQGKTILITMHSYAFSDETLTRVRSICDAHLLMMRKLMGDKYVMVLEVVKVRGARKTTGNLVSFEVHPGYGMKIIPVSLAKV
;
A
#
# COMPACT_ATOMS: atom_id res chain seq x y z
N MET A 1 -71.18 29.85 -18.05
CA MET A 1 -70.03 29.35 -18.84
C MET A 1 -68.83 29.98 -18.19
N ALA A 2 -68.06 29.19 -17.39
CA ALA A 2 -66.78 29.59 -16.80
C ALA A 2 -65.78 28.55 -17.26
N GLU A 3 -64.82 29.01 -18.07
CA GLU A 3 -63.67 28.20 -18.49
C GLU A 3 -62.68 28.00 -17.30
N LEU A 4 -62.40 26.77 -17.02
CA LEU A 4 -61.37 26.38 -16.05
C LEU A 4 -60.00 26.32 -16.78
N ASP A 5 -59.17 27.28 -16.39
CA ASP A 5 -57.76 27.31 -16.81
C ASP A 5 -56.95 26.24 -16.05
N LEU A 6 -56.46 25.21 -16.77
CA LEU A 6 -55.64 24.11 -16.29
C LEU A 6 -54.22 24.29 -16.77
N SER A 7 -53.49 25.30 -16.27
CA SER A 7 -52.04 25.43 -16.48
C SER A 7 -51.31 25.71 -15.17
N ALA A 8 -51.25 24.69 -14.29
CA ALA A 8 -50.30 24.66 -13.21
C ALA A 8 -49.25 23.60 -13.55
N GLY A 9 -48.16 24.05 -14.16
CA GLY A 9 -46.97 23.21 -14.42
C GLY A 9 -46.37 22.71 -13.13
N ASN A 10 -46.31 21.40 -13.02
CA ASN A 10 -45.62 20.68 -11.96
C ASN A 10 -44.12 20.64 -12.30
N GLU A 11 -43.38 21.69 -11.92
CA GLU A 11 -41.92 21.62 -11.90
C GLU A 11 -41.50 20.73 -10.73
N GLY A 12 -41.51 19.43 -10.99
CA GLY A 12 -40.88 18.45 -10.12
C GLY A 12 -39.39 18.72 -10.04
N GLN A 13 -38.94 19.28 -8.93
CA GLN A 13 -37.52 19.30 -8.56
C GLN A 13 -37.02 17.86 -8.57
N SER A 14 -36.29 17.49 -9.61
CA SER A 14 -35.45 16.32 -9.60
C SER A 14 -34.32 16.60 -8.60
N ALA A 15 -34.53 16.23 -7.34
CA ALA A 15 -33.46 16.21 -6.37
C ALA A 15 -32.32 15.37 -6.97
N ASP A 16 -31.18 16.00 -7.10
CA ASP A 16 -29.98 15.36 -7.70
C ASP A 16 -29.61 14.14 -6.84
N ILE A 17 -29.80 12.95 -7.39
CA ILE A 17 -29.48 11.68 -6.71
C ILE A 17 -28.02 11.67 -6.21
N SER A 18 -27.14 12.49 -6.79
CA SER A 18 -25.78 12.69 -6.34
C SER A 18 -25.67 13.40 -4.97
N GLU A 19 -26.70 14.15 -4.55
CA GLU A 19 -26.76 14.77 -3.22
C GLU A 19 -27.32 13.82 -2.15
N LEU A 20 -28.16 12.86 -2.55
CA LEU A 20 -28.71 11.81 -1.67
C LEU A 20 -27.73 10.67 -1.41
N LEU A 21 -26.84 10.40 -2.35
CA LEU A 21 -25.65 9.58 -2.17
C LEU A 21 -24.56 10.49 -1.63
N GLY A 22 -24.61 10.81 -0.34
CA GLY A 22 -23.56 11.59 0.32
C GLY A 22 -22.20 11.09 -0.18
N LYS A 23 -21.39 11.98 -0.75
CA LYS A 23 -20.04 11.65 -1.18
C LYS A 23 -19.34 10.98 -0.01
N GLU A 24 -19.33 9.65 0.03
CA GLU A 24 -18.42 8.94 0.94
C GLU A 24 -17.03 9.48 0.61
N GLU A 25 -16.50 10.32 1.49
CA GLU A 25 -15.11 10.73 1.38
C GLU A 25 -14.31 9.45 1.38
N LYS A 26 -13.80 9.07 0.19
CA LYS A 26 -12.97 7.88 0.06
C LYS A 26 -11.83 8.04 1.07
N ARG A 27 -11.90 7.25 2.14
CA ARG A 27 -10.86 7.21 3.15
C ARG A 27 -9.56 6.81 2.46
N ILE A 28 -8.50 7.55 2.72
CA ILE A 28 -7.19 7.36 2.08
C ILE A 28 -6.15 6.89 3.09
N LEU A 29 -5.25 6.04 2.63
CA LEU A 29 -4.05 5.66 3.33
C LEU A 29 -2.96 6.70 2.97
N THR A 30 -2.44 7.40 3.98
CA THR A 30 -1.42 8.44 3.80
C THR A 30 -0.06 7.97 4.29
N THR A 31 0.99 8.59 3.80
CA THR A 31 2.36 8.40 4.30
C THR A 31 2.63 9.26 5.55
N GLY A 32 1.71 10.18 5.89
CA GLY A 32 1.94 11.18 6.92
C GLY A 32 2.90 12.30 6.49
N ASN A 33 3.36 12.28 5.25
CA ASN A 33 4.15 13.33 4.61
C ASN A 33 3.35 13.92 3.44
N ALA A 34 2.83 15.13 3.60
CA ALA A 34 1.96 15.78 2.64
C ALA A 34 2.60 16.00 1.25
N GLU A 35 3.93 16.11 1.17
CA GLU A 35 4.62 16.22 -0.12
C GLU A 35 4.59 14.90 -0.88
N ILE A 36 4.84 13.79 -0.18
CA ILE A 36 4.77 12.44 -0.77
C ILE A 36 3.32 12.16 -1.18
N ASP A 37 2.36 12.40 -0.28
CA ASP A 37 0.95 12.13 -0.51
C ASP A 37 0.43 12.84 -1.76
N LYS A 38 0.78 14.12 -1.95
CA LYS A 38 0.45 14.87 -3.18
C LYS A 38 0.99 14.23 -4.46
N LYS A 39 2.12 13.55 -4.37
CA LYS A 39 2.76 12.91 -5.53
C LYS A 39 2.20 11.52 -5.82
N ILE A 40 1.67 10.84 -4.81
CA ILE A 40 1.02 9.52 -4.94
C ILE A 40 -0.52 9.64 -5.03
N ALA A 41 -1.00 10.60 -5.83
CA ALA A 41 -2.42 10.83 -6.10
C ALA A 41 -3.26 11.27 -4.87
N ASP A 42 -2.67 12.05 -3.96
CA ASP A 42 -3.20 12.50 -2.66
C ASP A 42 -3.42 11.35 -1.65
N GLY A 43 -2.65 10.27 -1.77
CA GLY A 43 -2.73 9.08 -0.95
C GLY A 43 -3.31 7.87 -1.70
N LEU A 44 -3.24 6.71 -1.07
CA LEU A 44 -3.72 5.46 -1.65
C LEU A 44 -5.12 5.14 -1.13
N PRO A 45 -6.06 4.66 -1.95
CA PRO A 45 -7.40 4.34 -1.50
C PRO A 45 -7.38 3.22 -0.44
N LEU A 46 -8.11 3.41 0.68
CA LEU A 46 -8.40 2.30 1.59
C LEU A 46 -9.33 1.29 0.89
N GLY A 47 -9.30 0.06 1.34
CA GLY A 47 -10.03 -1.05 0.69
C GLY A 47 -9.36 -1.53 -0.59
N SER A 48 -8.06 -1.27 -0.77
CA SER A 48 -7.31 -1.65 -1.98
C SER A 48 -6.17 -2.62 -1.69
N LEU A 49 -5.85 -3.42 -2.70
CA LEU A 49 -4.64 -4.24 -2.74
C LEU A 49 -3.53 -3.43 -3.41
N ILE A 50 -2.50 -3.12 -2.64
CA ILE A 50 -1.39 -2.26 -3.03
C ILE A 50 -0.12 -3.09 -3.21
N LEU A 51 0.52 -2.97 -4.37
CA LEU A 51 1.82 -3.57 -4.66
C LEU A 51 2.90 -2.49 -4.65
N ILE A 52 3.94 -2.70 -3.85
CA ILE A 52 5.20 -1.96 -3.89
C ILE A 52 6.27 -2.89 -4.46
N GLU A 53 6.65 -2.64 -5.68
CA GLU A 53 7.63 -3.43 -6.42
C GLU A 53 8.96 -2.69 -6.53
N GLY A 54 10.07 -3.39 -6.54
CA GLY A 54 11.39 -2.81 -6.80
C GLY A 54 12.53 -3.76 -6.44
N GLU A 55 13.73 -3.45 -6.89
CA GLU A 55 14.94 -4.19 -6.56
C GLU A 55 15.37 -4.00 -5.09
N ASN A 56 16.45 -4.66 -4.67
CA ASN A 56 17.06 -4.43 -3.37
C ASN A 56 17.47 -2.96 -3.21
N ASP A 57 17.47 -2.46 -1.99
CA ASP A 57 17.93 -1.11 -1.63
C ASP A 57 17.24 0.05 -2.37
N THR A 58 16.01 -0.15 -2.84
CA THR A 58 15.21 0.90 -3.49
C THR A 58 14.34 1.69 -2.51
N GLY A 59 14.36 1.36 -1.21
CA GLY A 59 13.61 2.07 -0.18
C GLY A 59 12.21 1.54 0.09
N LYS A 60 11.84 0.35 -0.38
CA LYS A 60 10.50 -0.25 -0.16
C LYS A 60 10.11 -0.28 1.32
N SER A 61 10.99 -0.82 2.18
CA SER A 61 10.71 -0.93 3.62
C SER A 61 10.61 0.44 4.28
N VAL A 62 11.42 1.43 3.85
CA VAL A 62 11.31 2.81 4.38
C VAL A 62 9.98 3.45 3.97
N PHE A 63 9.55 3.24 2.72
CA PHE A 63 8.24 3.73 2.27
C PHE A 63 7.09 3.05 3.04
N THR A 64 7.20 1.74 3.28
CA THR A 64 6.26 0.98 4.11
C THR A 64 6.20 1.55 5.54
N GLN A 65 7.34 1.83 6.14
CA GLN A 65 7.44 2.45 7.47
C GLN A 65 6.83 3.84 7.51
N GLN A 66 6.99 4.61 6.44
CA GLN A 66 6.36 5.92 6.30
C GLN A 66 4.82 5.77 6.25
N ILE A 67 4.28 4.79 5.52
CA ILE A 67 2.85 4.47 5.50
C ILE A 67 2.36 4.02 6.89
N ILE A 68 3.12 3.23 7.63
CA ILE A 68 2.78 2.83 9.00
C ILE A 68 2.64 4.07 9.88
N SER A 69 3.60 4.98 9.83
CA SER A 69 3.54 6.25 10.59
C SER A 69 2.31 7.07 10.22
N GLY A 70 2.00 7.18 8.93
CA GLY A 70 0.78 7.85 8.44
C GLY A 70 -0.50 7.17 8.91
N SER A 71 -0.51 5.83 8.96
CA SER A 71 -1.64 5.04 9.46
C SER A 71 -1.90 5.32 10.96
N MET A 72 -0.83 5.37 11.77
CA MET A 72 -0.94 5.69 13.20
C MET A 72 -1.55 7.07 13.43
N ARG A 73 -1.11 8.08 12.68
CA ARG A 73 -1.67 9.44 12.75
C ARG A 73 -3.16 9.52 12.40
N ASN A 74 -3.64 8.56 11.61
CA ASN A 74 -5.06 8.44 11.24
C ASN A 74 -5.82 7.42 12.09
N ASN A 75 -5.24 6.96 13.22
CA ASN A 75 -5.81 5.97 14.13
C ASN A 75 -6.20 4.65 13.45
N LEU A 76 -5.52 4.27 12.37
CA LEU A 76 -5.71 2.98 11.71
C LEU A 76 -4.90 1.90 12.44
N ARG A 77 -5.48 0.72 12.58
CA ARG A 77 -4.79 -0.45 13.13
C ARG A 77 -4.03 -1.18 12.02
N VAL A 78 -2.78 -1.55 12.31
CA VAL A 78 -1.88 -2.17 11.33
C VAL A 78 -1.40 -3.53 11.82
N ASP A 79 -1.49 -4.53 10.95
CA ASP A 79 -0.80 -5.81 11.11
C ASP A 79 0.37 -5.88 10.11
N LEU A 80 1.59 -5.97 10.63
CA LEU A 80 2.80 -6.08 9.82
C LEU A 80 3.35 -7.51 9.89
N PHE A 81 3.38 -8.21 8.77
CA PHE A 81 4.08 -9.48 8.59
C PHE A 81 5.45 -9.18 7.98
N SER A 82 6.50 -9.33 8.78
CA SER A 82 7.86 -9.05 8.34
C SER A 82 8.68 -10.34 8.22
N THR A 83 9.36 -10.50 7.09
CA THR A 83 10.29 -11.61 6.86
C THR A 83 11.74 -11.27 7.21
N GLU A 84 12.04 -9.97 7.37
CA GLU A 84 13.41 -9.47 7.53
C GLU A 84 13.67 -8.85 8.91
N LEU A 85 12.69 -8.13 9.48
CA LEU A 85 12.90 -7.33 10.67
C LEU A 85 12.34 -8.01 11.92
N THR A 86 13.14 -8.07 12.99
CA THR A 86 12.64 -8.36 14.33
C THR A 86 11.92 -7.13 14.89
N THR A 87 11.07 -7.31 15.89
CA THR A 87 10.37 -6.20 16.56
C THR A 87 11.34 -5.12 17.05
N LYS A 88 12.45 -5.53 17.67
CA LYS A 88 13.48 -4.60 18.15
C LYS A 88 14.10 -3.80 17.00
N SER A 89 14.54 -4.48 15.94
CA SER A 89 15.15 -3.82 14.78
C SER A 89 14.18 -2.86 14.10
N PHE A 90 12.91 -3.26 13.98
CA PHE A 90 11.85 -2.43 13.41
C PHE A 90 11.63 -1.14 14.21
N LEU A 91 11.43 -1.22 15.53
CA LEU A 91 11.23 -0.04 16.38
C LEU A 91 12.45 0.88 16.36
N THR A 92 13.67 0.33 16.48
CA THR A 92 14.91 1.11 16.41
C THR A 92 15.03 1.83 15.06
N GLN A 93 14.66 1.19 13.95
CA GLN A 93 14.71 1.80 12.63
C GLN A 93 13.66 2.92 12.48
N MET A 94 12.44 2.71 12.98
CA MET A 94 11.40 3.75 13.00
C MET A 94 11.85 4.98 13.80
N GLU A 95 12.40 4.78 14.98
CA GLU A 95 12.95 5.85 15.83
C GLU A 95 14.06 6.62 15.13
N SER A 96 15.00 5.91 14.47
CA SER A 96 16.12 6.54 13.76
C SER A 96 15.70 7.47 12.63
N MET A 97 14.49 7.32 12.13
CA MET A 97 13.89 8.16 11.08
C MET A 97 12.89 9.20 11.63
N SER A 98 12.81 9.38 12.95
CA SER A 98 11.79 10.22 13.61
C SER A 98 10.34 9.82 13.27
N LEU A 99 10.12 8.54 13.01
CA LEU A 99 8.83 7.92 12.80
C LEU A 99 8.42 7.10 14.03
N ASP A 100 8.70 7.60 15.23
CA ASP A 100 8.44 6.88 16.48
C ASP A 100 6.96 6.50 16.62
N ILE A 101 6.74 5.20 16.81
CA ILE A 101 5.42 4.60 16.98
C ILE A 101 5.33 3.77 18.27
N SER A 102 6.28 3.94 19.20
CA SER A 102 6.42 3.10 20.39
C SER A 102 5.15 3.07 21.23
N ASP A 103 4.48 4.20 21.40
CA ASP A 103 3.20 4.29 22.12
C ASP A 103 2.10 3.51 21.41
N PHE A 104 1.98 3.64 20.08
CA PHE A 104 1.00 2.91 19.29
C PHE A 104 1.25 1.39 19.33
N PHE A 105 2.52 1.00 19.36
CA PHE A 105 2.89 -0.40 19.53
C PHE A 105 2.48 -0.91 20.92
N ALA A 106 2.77 -0.15 21.99
CA ALA A 106 2.39 -0.50 23.35
C ALA A 106 0.86 -0.60 23.53
N TRP A 107 0.09 0.23 22.85
CA TRP A 107 -1.38 0.21 22.87
C TRP A 107 -2.01 -0.81 21.92
N GLY A 108 -1.20 -1.55 21.15
CA GLY A 108 -1.68 -2.59 20.24
C GLY A 108 -2.37 -2.08 18.97
N TYR A 109 -2.11 -0.83 18.56
CA TYR A 109 -2.53 -0.30 17.26
C TYR A 109 -1.72 -0.88 16.12
N ILE A 110 -0.46 -1.25 16.37
CA ILE A 110 0.36 -2.00 15.44
C ILE A 110 0.79 -3.32 16.07
N ARG A 111 0.66 -4.40 15.31
CA ARG A 111 1.16 -5.72 15.68
C ARG A 111 2.15 -6.17 14.62
N LEU A 112 3.30 -6.66 15.07
CA LEU A 112 4.33 -7.19 14.19
C LEU A 112 4.38 -8.71 14.33
N PHE A 113 4.20 -9.40 13.23
CA PHE A 113 4.33 -10.85 13.09
C PHE A 113 5.64 -11.14 12.39
N HIS A 114 6.60 -11.62 13.13
CA HIS A 114 7.89 -11.98 12.60
C HIS A 114 7.83 -13.37 11.96
N CYS A 115 7.87 -13.43 10.65
CA CYS A 115 7.91 -14.67 9.88
C CYS A 115 9.35 -15.17 9.81
N HIS A 116 9.87 -15.72 10.94
CA HIS A 116 11.25 -16.19 11.02
C HIS A 116 11.38 -17.57 10.36
N LEU A 117 11.99 -17.58 9.21
CA LEU A 117 12.04 -18.77 8.35
C LEU A 117 13.37 -19.56 8.50
N VAL A 118 14.24 -19.16 9.43
CA VAL A 118 15.60 -19.75 9.58
C VAL A 118 15.58 -21.19 10.10
N GLU A 119 14.57 -21.60 10.86
CA GLU A 119 14.45 -22.96 11.42
C GLU A 119 13.43 -23.85 10.68
N PHE A 120 12.76 -23.31 9.67
CA PHE A 120 11.73 -24.03 8.92
C PHE A 120 12.35 -24.91 7.83
N LYS A 121 11.81 -26.10 7.66
CA LYS A 121 12.03 -26.85 6.43
C LYS A 121 11.30 -26.14 5.31
N TRP A 122 12.03 -25.54 4.40
CA TRP A 122 11.56 -24.85 3.22
C TRP A 122 10.93 -25.86 2.25
N THR A 123 9.69 -26.24 2.48
CA THR A 123 8.92 -27.09 1.56
C THR A 123 7.75 -26.28 0.99
N PRO A 124 7.30 -26.60 -0.23
CA PRO A 124 6.15 -25.93 -0.82
C PRO A 124 4.90 -26.00 0.06
N GLU A 125 4.68 -27.13 0.74
CA GLU A 125 3.54 -27.32 1.63
C GLU A 125 3.60 -26.37 2.83
N ALA A 126 4.78 -26.23 3.46
CA ALA A 126 4.95 -25.32 4.59
C ALA A 126 4.75 -23.85 4.19
N MET A 127 5.22 -23.47 2.99
CA MET A 127 5.04 -22.10 2.50
C MET A 127 3.59 -21.81 2.15
N ASN A 128 2.89 -22.76 1.53
CA ASN A 128 1.46 -22.64 1.27
C ASN A 128 0.67 -22.49 2.57
N ASP A 129 0.97 -23.29 3.60
CA ASP A 129 0.31 -23.18 4.91
C ASP A 129 0.54 -21.81 5.56
N ILE A 130 1.73 -21.24 5.44
CA ILE A 130 2.01 -19.89 5.94
C ILE A 130 1.18 -18.84 5.19
N LEU A 131 1.14 -18.90 3.87
CA LEU A 131 0.33 -17.96 3.07
C LEU A 131 -1.16 -18.05 3.42
N GLU A 132 -1.68 -19.27 3.60
CA GLU A 132 -3.06 -19.48 4.04
C GLU A 132 -3.31 -18.91 5.43
N ARG A 133 -2.39 -19.10 6.39
CA ARG A 133 -2.49 -18.54 7.74
C ARG A 133 -2.46 -17.03 7.73
N ILE A 134 -1.63 -16.40 6.90
CA ILE A 134 -1.61 -14.94 6.72
C ILE A 134 -2.97 -14.46 6.23
N ILE A 135 -3.52 -15.06 5.18
CA ILE A 135 -4.83 -14.70 4.63
C ILE A 135 -5.94 -14.87 5.67
N MET A 136 -5.95 -15.99 6.39
CA MET A 136 -6.94 -16.23 7.44
C MET A 136 -6.82 -15.22 8.58
N HIS A 137 -5.60 -14.90 8.99
CA HIS A 137 -5.38 -13.87 10.00
C HIS A 137 -5.91 -12.51 9.53
N VAL A 138 -5.52 -12.06 8.34
CA VAL A 138 -5.95 -10.77 7.77
C VAL A 138 -7.48 -10.69 7.67
N LYS A 139 -8.12 -11.78 7.26
CA LYS A 139 -9.58 -11.86 7.12
C LYS A 139 -10.31 -11.64 8.44
N PHE A 140 -9.83 -12.24 9.54
CA PHE A 140 -10.49 -12.20 10.84
C PHE A 140 -9.90 -11.17 11.82
N SER A 141 -8.78 -10.55 11.47
CA SER A 141 -8.15 -9.50 12.26
C SER A 141 -9.05 -8.26 12.35
N ASN A 142 -8.89 -7.49 13.42
CA ASN A 142 -9.49 -6.16 13.57
C ASN A 142 -8.60 -5.04 13.00
N ALA A 143 -7.48 -5.36 12.34
CA ALA A 143 -6.65 -4.37 11.67
C ALA A 143 -7.35 -3.79 10.44
N ASP A 144 -7.16 -2.51 10.20
CA ASP A 144 -7.64 -1.81 8.99
C ASP A 144 -6.70 -2.05 7.81
N VAL A 145 -5.39 -2.16 8.11
CA VAL A 145 -4.32 -2.32 7.14
C VAL A 145 -3.49 -3.55 7.49
N ALA A 146 -3.26 -4.42 6.54
CA ALA A 146 -2.30 -5.50 6.63
C ALA A 146 -1.12 -5.23 5.69
N ILE A 147 0.09 -5.43 6.17
CA ILE A 147 1.32 -5.21 5.41
C ILE A 147 2.13 -6.48 5.39
N ILE A 148 2.59 -6.90 4.20
CA ILE A 148 3.43 -8.08 4.02
C ILE A 148 4.76 -7.61 3.42
N ASP A 149 5.82 -7.57 4.23
CA ASP A 149 7.15 -7.08 3.86
C ASP A 149 8.22 -8.17 4.17
N SER A 150 8.59 -9.00 3.17
CA SER A 150 8.16 -9.01 1.77
C SER A 150 7.54 -10.36 1.37
N LEU A 151 6.73 -10.36 0.29
CA LEU A 151 6.17 -11.59 -0.28
C LEU A 151 7.24 -12.44 -1.00
N THR A 152 8.36 -11.85 -1.42
CA THR A 152 9.40 -12.48 -2.26
C THR A 152 9.87 -13.82 -1.74
N ILE A 153 10.13 -13.92 -0.44
CA ILE A 153 10.68 -15.15 0.15
C ILE A 153 9.72 -16.34 0.00
N PHE A 154 8.42 -16.08 -0.01
CA PHE A 154 7.43 -17.14 -0.19
C PHE A 154 7.38 -17.63 -1.64
N THR A 155 7.79 -16.78 -2.59
CA THR A 155 7.72 -17.12 -4.02
C THR A 155 8.80 -18.11 -4.46
N GLU A 156 9.90 -18.20 -3.72
CA GLU A 156 11.01 -19.11 -4.04
C GLU A 156 10.67 -20.59 -3.79
N TYR A 157 9.72 -20.84 -2.87
CA TYR A 157 9.39 -22.19 -2.41
C TYR A 157 7.93 -22.58 -2.64
N THR A 158 7.17 -21.75 -3.34
CA THR A 158 5.73 -21.93 -3.60
C THR A 158 5.46 -21.90 -5.10
N SER A 159 4.40 -22.59 -5.54
CA SER A 159 4.00 -22.52 -6.95
C SER A 159 3.43 -21.14 -7.31
N GLN A 160 3.56 -20.76 -8.59
CA GLN A 160 3.00 -19.50 -9.08
C GLN A 160 1.47 -19.46 -8.89
N GLU A 161 0.79 -20.60 -9.04
CA GLU A 161 -0.64 -20.72 -8.84
C GLU A 161 -1.04 -20.42 -7.40
N ALA A 162 -0.27 -20.90 -6.42
CA ALA A 162 -0.54 -20.65 -5.01
C ALA A 162 -0.38 -19.17 -4.66
N VAL A 163 0.63 -18.49 -5.20
CA VAL A 163 0.80 -17.05 -5.01
C VAL A 163 -0.31 -16.25 -5.70
N LEU A 164 -0.70 -16.61 -6.91
CA LEU A 164 -1.82 -15.95 -7.59
C LEU A 164 -3.15 -16.18 -6.86
N SER A 165 -3.35 -17.38 -6.29
CA SER A 165 -4.50 -17.67 -5.42
C SER A 165 -4.49 -16.81 -4.17
N PHE A 166 -3.34 -16.69 -3.50
CA PHE A 166 -3.15 -15.80 -2.35
C PHE A 166 -3.52 -14.35 -2.68
N LEU A 167 -3.00 -13.81 -3.80
CA LEU A 167 -3.30 -12.44 -4.24
C LEU A 167 -4.78 -12.25 -4.59
N THR A 168 -5.42 -13.25 -5.18
CA THR A 168 -6.86 -13.23 -5.48
C THR A 168 -7.69 -13.19 -4.19
N GLN A 169 -7.33 -14.00 -3.20
CA GLN A 169 -7.97 -13.98 -1.89
C GLN A 169 -7.73 -12.64 -1.17
N ALA A 170 -6.50 -12.11 -1.22
CA ALA A 170 -6.16 -10.79 -0.68
C ALA A 170 -7.04 -9.70 -1.32
N LYS A 171 -7.21 -9.74 -2.65
CA LYS A 171 -8.10 -8.81 -3.35
C LYS A 171 -9.55 -8.92 -2.88
N ASN A 172 -10.08 -10.12 -2.72
CA ASN A 172 -11.43 -10.33 -2.20
C ASN A 172 -11.61 -9.77 -0.77
N ILE A 173 -10.58 -9.86 0.07
CA ILE A 173 -10.59 -9.25 1.41
C ILE A 173 -10.57 -7.72 1.32
N CYS A 174 -9.82 -7.16 0.37
CA CYS A 174 -9.81 -5.71 0.12
C CYS A 174 -11.20 -5.21 -0.33
N ASP A 175 -11.90 -5.96 -1.17
CA ASP A 175 -13.26 -5.63 -1.60
C ASP A 175 -14.28 -5.65 -0.43
N GLN A 176 -13.93 -6.29 0.70
CA GLN A 176 -14.68 -6.26 1.95
C GLN A 176 -14.25 -5.10 2.90
N GLY A 177 -13.40 -4.21 2.44
CA GLY A 177 -13.00 -2.98 3.14
C GLY A 177 -11.64 -3.01 3.84
N LYS A 178 -10.91 -4.14 3.84
CA LYS A 178 -9.52 -4.19 4.33
C LYS A 178 -8.56 -3.58 3.32
N THR A 179 -7.47 -3.01 3.79
CA THR A 179 -6.37 -2.59 2.93
C THR A 179 -5.20 -3.54 3.08
N ILE A 180 -4.66 -4.03 1.98
CA ILE A 180 -3.50 -4.94 2.02
C ILE A 180 -2.40 -4.33 1.17
N LEU A 181 -1.22 -4.15 1.78
CA LEU A 181 -0.01 -3.67 1.14
C LEU A 181 1.02 -4.78 1.10
N ILE A 182 1.58 -5.03 -0.06
CA ILE A 182 2.57 -6.08 -0.30
C ILE A 182 3.81 -5.47 -0.91
N THR A 183 4.98 -5.72 -0.31
CA THR A 183 6.25 -5.43 -0.96
C THR A 183 6.76 -6.67 -1.68
N MET A 184 7.43 -6.47 -2.80
CA MET A 184 7.97 -7.56 -3.61
C MET A 184 9.20 -7.09 -4.40
N HIS A 185 10.15 -8.01 -4.60
CA HIS A 185 11.27 -7.76 -5.51
C HIS A 185 10.86 -8.00 -6.96
N SER A 186 11.35 -7.19 -7.88
CA SER A 186 11.01 -7.29 -9.31
C SER A 186 11.46 -8.62 -9.94
N TYR A 187 12.45 -9.27 -9.38
CA TYR A 187 12.94 -10.57 -9.85
C TYR A 187 12.19 -11.78 -9.26
N ALA A 188 11.18 -11.55 -8.39
CA ALA A 188 10.45 -12.63 -7.72
C ALA A 188 9.70 -13.57 -8.67
N PHE A 189 9.35 -13.08 -9.85
CA PHE A 189 8.59 -13.81 -10.87
C PHE A 189 9.10 -13.55 -12.28
N SER A 190 8.72 -14.42 -13.21
CA SER A 190 8.82 -14.14 -14.64
C SER A 190 7.96 -12.93 -15.04
N ASP A 191 8.30 -12.26 -16.13
CA ASP A 191 7.56 -11.09 -16.64
C ASP A 191 6.08 -11.39 -16.89
N GLU A 192 5.76 -12.61 -17.33
CA GLU A 192 4.37 -13.03 -17.55
C GLU A 192 3.60 -13.06 -16.22
N THR A 193 4.18 -13.67 -15.19
CA THR A 193 3.56 -13.75 -13.86
C THR A 193 3.47 -12.38 -13.20
N LEU A 194 4.52 -11.54 -13.31
CA LEU A 194 4.49 -10.16 -12.84
C LEU A 194 3.34 -9.36 -13.48
N THR A 195 3.10 -9.55 -14.77
CA THR A 195 1.99 -8.89 -15.45
C THR A 195 0.64 -9.29 -14.84
N ARG A 196 0.46 -10.56 -14.50
CA ARG A 196 -0.76 -11.05 -13.81
C ARG A 196 -0.86 -10.47 -12.40
N VAL A 197 0.21 -10.49 -11.61
CA VAL A 197 0.28 -9.90 -10.26
C VAL A 197 -0.10 -8.42 -10.30
N ARG A 198 0.54 -7.65 -11.18
CA ARG A 198 0.28 -6.22 -11.37
C ARG A 198 -1.18 -5.95 -11.78
N SER A 199 -1.80 -6.84 -12.55
CA SER A 199 -3.19 -6.68 -12.99
C SER A 199 -4.21 -6.88 -11.87
N ILE A 200 -3.96 -7.80 -10.93
CA ILE A 200 -4.82 -8.08 -9.77
C ILE A 200 -4.84 -6.87 -8.82
N CYS A 201 -3.69 -6.24 -8.59
CA CYS A 201 -3.56 -5.13 -7.65
C CYS A 201 -4.34 -3.88 -8.09
N ASP A 202 -4.88 -3.11 -7.13
CA ASP A 202 -5.56 -1.84 -7.37
C ASP A 202 -4.57 -0.70 -7.51
N ALA A 203 -3.49 -0.72 -6.74
CA ALA A 203 -2.39 0.22 -6.86
C ALA A 203 -1.08 -0.53 -7.10
N HIS A 204 -0.24 0.04 -7.95
CA HIS A 204 1.10 -0.44 -8.24
C HIS A 204 2.08 0.73 -8.20
N LEU A 205 3.00 0.65 -7.27
CA LEU A 205 4.10 1.57 -7.04
C LEU A 205 5.40 0.84 -7.39
N LEU A 206 6.19 1.41 -8.30
CA LEU A 206 7.49 0.86 -8.69
C LEU A 206 8.60 1.71 -8.09
N MET A 207 9.47 1.08 -7.32
CA MET A 207 10.61 1.73 -6.68
C MET A 207 11.90 1.34 -7.39
N MET A 208 12.66 2.34 -7.79
CA MET A 208 13.88 2.20 -8.56
C MET A 208 15.01 3.00 -7.94
N ARG A 209 16.24 2.62 -8.26
CA ARG A 209 17.44 3.38 -7.95
C ARG A 209 18.01 3.92 -9.26
N LYS A 210 18.14 5.23 -9.39
CA LYS A 210 18.67 5.89 -10.59
C LYS A 210 19.92 6.69 -10.28
N LEU A 211 20.91 6.62 -11.16
CA LEU A 211 22.09 7.48 -11.07
C LEU A 211 21.72 8.88 -11.60
N MET A 212 21.95 9.89 -10.77
CA MET A 212 21.75 11.30 -11.12
C MET A 212 23.01 12.10 -10.80
N GLY A 213 23.76 12.45 -11.84
CA GLY A 213 25.12 12.95 -11.67
C GLY A 213 26.01 11.89 -11.03
N ASP A 214 26.63 12.21 -9.91
CA ASP A 214 27.54 11.33 -9.16
C ASP A 214 26.85 10.58 -8.00
N LYS A 215 25.51 10.73 -7.87
CA LYS A 215 24.76 10.14 -6.75
C LYS A 215 23.64 9.23 -7.23
N TYR A 216 23.43 8.16 -6.46
CA TYR A 216 22.22 7.37 -6.61
C TYR A 216 21.07 8.01 -5.85
N VAL A 217 19.94 8.13 -6.52
CA VAL A 217 18.69 8.67 -5.99
C VAL A 217 17.62 7.59 -6.12
N MET A 218 16.80 7.46 -5.10
CA MET A 218 15.64 6.58 -5.15
C MET A 218 14.51 7.27 -5.88
N VAL A 219 13.81 6.52 -6.72
CA VAL A 219 12.68 7.02 -7.51
C VAL A 219 11.48 6.12 -7.28
N LEU A 220 10.39 6.71 -6.86
CA LEU A 220 9.08 6.08 -6.78
C LEU A 220 8.29 6.48 -8.01
N GLU A 221 7.84 5.51 -8.78
CA GLU A 221 6.91 5.67 -9.90
C GLU A 221 5.53 5.18 -9.51
N VAL A 222 4.53 6.03 -9.67
CA VAL A 222 3.12 5.67 -9.49
C VAL A 222 2.59 5.12 -10.81
N VAL A 223 2.71 3.80 -10.98
CA VAL A 223 2.33 3.13 -12.23
C VAL A 223 0.81 3.09 -12.38
N LYS A 224 0.11 2.77 -11.29
CA LYS A 224 -1.35 2.62 -11.30
C LYS A 224 -1.93 2.89 -9.91
N VAL A 225 -3.04 3.62 -9.86
CA VAL A 225 -3.90 3.70 -8.66
C VAL A 225 -5.36 3.73 -9.14
N ARG A 226 -6.10 2.65 -8.96
CA ARG A 226 -7.54 2.60 -9.28
C ARG A 226 -8.33 3.46 -8.30
N GLY A 227 -9.19 4.30 -8.83
CA GLY A 227 -9.97 5.23 -8.02
C GLY A 227 -9.17 6.40 -7.44
N ALA A 228 -8.00 6.70 -8.01
CA ALA A 228 -7.21 7.88 -7.67
C ALA A 228 -8.02 9.17 -7.82
N ARG A 229 -7.75 10.14 -6.94
CA ARG A 229 -8.37 11.49 -7.01
C ARG A 229 -7.68 12.38 -8.05
N LYS A 230 -6.45 12.07 -8.44
CA LYS A 230 -5.62 12.81 -9.39
C LYS A 230 -4.95 11.87 -10.40
N THR A 231 -4.40 12.47 -11.45
CA THR A 231 -3.63 11.73 -12.46
C THR A 231 -2.46 10.98 -11.82
N THR A 232 -2.29 9.73 -12.23
CA THR A 232 -1.16 8.86 -11.89
C THR A 232 -0.05 8.99 -12.97
N GLY A 233 1.09 8.37 -12.72
CA GLY A 233 2.26 8.45 -13.63
C GLY A 233 3.30 9.46 -13.16
N ASN A 234 3.21 9.90 -11.90
CA ASN A 234 4.20 10.78 -11.29
C ASN A 234 5.47 10.01 -10.91
N LEU A 235 6.60 10.64 -11.17
CA LEU A 235 7.90 10.22 -10.65
C LEU A 235 8.24 11.07 -9.42
N VAL A 236 8.58 10.42 -8.32
CA VAL A 236 8.99 11.06 -7.07
C VAL A 236 10.41 10.64 -6.76
N SER A 237 11.35 11.56 -6.84
CA SER A 237 12.72 11.29 -6.41
C SER A 237 12.88 11.65 -4.94
N PHE A 238 13.54 10.79 -4.19
CA PHE A 238 13.72 10.97 -2.76
C PHE A 238 15.06 10.40 -2.29
N GLU A 239 15.50 10.87 -1.14
CA GLU A 239 16.58 10.28 -0.35
C GLU A 239 16.02 9.83 1.00
N VAL A 240 16.66 8.83 1.58
CA VAL A 240 16.39 8.42 2.97
C VAL A 240 17.36 9.15 3.88
N HIS A 241 16.83 9.97 4.77
CA HIS A 241 17.60 10.77 5.71
C HIS A 241 17.40 10.27 7.15
N PRO A 242 18.48 9.98 7.88
CA PRO A 242 18.40 9.77 9.33
C PRO A 242 17.71 10.96 10.00
N GLY A 243 16.81 10.70 10.94
CA GLY A 243 16.07 11.73 11.66
C GLY A 243 14.90 12.37 10.90
N TYR A 244 14.64 11.98 9.64
CA TYR A 244 13.54 12.56 8.85
C TYR A 244 12.75 11.54 8.05
N GLY A 245 13.31 10.36 7.76
CA GLY A 245 12.71 9.37 6.87
C GLY A 245 12.89 9.75 5.39
N MET A 246 11.82 9.72 4.62
CA MET A 246 11.86 10.05 3.19
C MET A 246 11.81 11.56 2.96
N LYS A 247 12.81 12.08 2.25
CA LYS A 247 12.89 13.48 1.83
C LYS A 247 12.80 13.57 0.31
N ILE A 248 11.82 14.31 -0.21
CA ILE A 248 11.69 14.54 -1.65
C ILE A 248 12.83 15.42 -2.15
N ILE A 249 13.38 15.03 -3.28
CA ILE A 249 14.39 15.82 -4.01
C ILE A 249 13.73 16.33 -5.29
N PRO A 250 13.72 17.65 -5.52
CA PRO A 250 13.27 18.17 -6.79
C PRO A 250 14.21 17.71 -7.90
N VAL A 251 13.70 16.92 -8.84
CA VAL A 251 14.42 16.62 -10.07
C VAL A 251 14.32 17.84 -10.96
N SER A 252 15.37 18.65 -11.02
CA SER A 252 15.54 19.53 -12.17
C SER A 252 15.76 18.62 -13.37
N LEU A 253 14.82 18.61 -14.30
CA LEU A 253 15.01 18.00 -15.61
C LEU A 253 16.17 18.74 -16.27
N ALA A 254 17.39 18.29 -16.01
CA ALA A 254 18.52 18.68 -16.83
C ALA A 254 18.20 18.19 -18.23
N LYS A 255 17.91 19.11 -19.14
CA LYS A 255 17.80 18.82 -20.56
C LYS A 255 19.07 18.09 -20.99
N VAL A 256 18.91 16.86 -21.42
CA VAL A 256 19.89 16.16 -22.24
C VAL A 256 19.92 16.81 -23.60
#